data_705f1df085ba38cbfb82a5ee6f5a0ad0
#
_entry.id   705f1df085ba38cbfb82a5ee6f5a0ad0
#
_cell.length_a   1.000
_cell.length_b   1.000
_cell.length_c   1.000
_cell.angle_alpha   90.00
_cell.angle_beta   90.00
_cell.angle_gamma   90.00
#
_symmetry.space_group_name_H-M   'P 1'
#
loop_
_entity.id
_entity.type
_entity.pdbx_description
1 polymer ?
#
loop_
_entity_poly.entity_id
_entity_poly.type
_entity_poly.pdbx_seq_one_letter_code
_entity_poly.pdbx_strand_id
1 'polypeptide(L)'
;MAYAHPEVLVDTQWVEDHLKDANVRIAEVDYDPNANYMLGHAPGTVLFDWKQDINDPISRNILSREASEKLLRKVGVNDDTILVLYGDFNNWFAAFAFWVFKYYGYKDVRLMNGGRKKWLQEDRPLTKDIQSSYPTGNFTASEADKNIRVFLNDVKEALSHIKAGKGLVDVRSPKEFTGEILAPPEYPTEHAQRGGHIPGAANIPWSQAVNDSDGTFKSADELKKLYEPKGITPDKEIIAYCRIGERSSHTWFVLKYLLGYPNVKNYDGSWTEWGNMIANPIEK
;
A
#
# COMPACT_ATOMS: atom_id res chain seq x y z
N MET A 1 -16.57 -9.84 13.25
CA MET A 1 -16.93 -10.28 11.88
C MET A 1 -15.68 -10.70 11.12
N ALA A 2 -15.80 -11.60 10.14
CA ALA A 2 -14.70 -11.90 9.22
C ALA A 2 -14.42 -10.70 8.29
N TYR A 3 -13.23 -10.64 7.70
CA TYR A 3 -12.94 -9.71 6.62
C TYR A 3 -13.81 -10.01 5.41
N ALA A 4 -14.08 -8.98 4.58
CA ALA A 4 -14.90 -9.14 3.38
C ALA A 4 -14.20 -10.00 2.31
N HIS A 5 -12.87 -9.87 2.19
CA HIS A 5 -12.02 -10.60 1.27
C HIS A 5 -10.84 -11.22 2.02
N PRO A 6 -11.07 -12.30 2.81
CA PRO A 6 -10.00 -12.94 3.59
C PRO A 6 -8.91 -13.57 2.71
N GLU A 7 -9.21 -13.91 1.47
CA GLU A 7 -8.31 -14.55 0.51
C GLU A 7 -7.10 -13.69 0.12
N VAL A 8 -7.18 -12.37 0.29
CA VAL A 8 -6.06 -11.46 -0.04
C VAL A 8 -5.02 -11.36 1.08
N LEU A 9 -5.24 -12.05 2.20
CA LEU A 9 -4.38 -11.97 3.37
C LEU A 9 -3.98 -13.38 3.81
N VAL A 10 -2.69 -13.65 3.92
CA VAL A 10 -2.13 -14.91 4.41
C VAL A 10 -1.35 -14.68 5.69
N ASP A 11 -1.30 -15.65 6.57
CA ASP A 11 -0.45 -15.59 7.76
C ASP A 11 0.98 -16.05 7.46
N THR A 12 1.88 -15.87 8.42
CA THR A 12 3.28 -16.24 8.32
C THR A 12 3.47 -17.75 8.22
N GLN A 13 2.58 -18.55 8.82
CA GLN A 13 2.62 -20.01 8.74
C GLN A 13 2.27 -20.47 7.32
N TRP A 14 1.22 -19.91 6.72
CA TRP A 14 0.88 -20.19 5.34
C TRP A 14 2.06 -19.92 4.40
N VAL A 15 2.74 -18.77 4.59
CA VAL A 15 3.91 -18.40 3.78
C VAL A 15 5.03 -19.44 3.94
N GLU A 16 5.35 -19.85 5.17
CA GLU A 16 6.40 -20.85 5.43
C GLU A 16 6.08 -22.19 4.78
N ASP A 17 4.84 -22.63 4.87
CA ASP A 17 4.37 -23.90 4.29
C ASP A 17 4.46 -23.91 2.75
N HIS A 18 4.40 -22.72 2.10
CA HIS A 18 4.35 -22.58 0.64
C HIS A 18 5.65 -21.99 0.03
N LEU A 19 6.74 -21.91 0.80
CA LEU A 19 8.04 -21.37 0.31
C LEU A 19 8.58 -22.09 -0.94
N LYS A 20 8.22 -23.36 -1.13
CA LYS A 20 8.72 -24.21 -2.22
C LYS A 20 7.70 -24.48 -3.32
N ASP A 21 6.51 -23.93 -3.22
CA ASP A 21 5.45 -24.19 -4.18
C ASP A 21 5.73 -23.48 -5.52
N ALA A 22 5.67 -24.23 -6.60
CA ALA A 22 6.03 -23.72 -7.92
C ALA A 22 5.09 -22.60 -8.41
N ASN A 23 3.83 -22.62 -7.97
CA ASN A 23 2.80 -21.63 -8.29
C ASN A 23 2.70 -20.48 -7.29
N VAL A 24 3.57 -20.41 -6.29
CA VAL A 24 3.65 -19.33 -5.32
C VAL A 24 4.93 -18.52 -5.55
N ARG A 25 4.80 -17.21 -5.57
CA ARG A 25 5.93 -16.30 -5.59
C ARG A 25 5.83 -15.35 -4.41
N ILE A 26 6.87 -15.31 -3.60
CA ILE A 26 6.95 -14.42 -2.44
C ILE A 26 7.90 -13.29 -2.78
N ALA A 27 7.50 -12.05 -2.51
CA ALA A 27 8.32 -10.87 -2.75
C ALA A 27 8.36 -9.97 -1.51
N GLU A 28 9.55 -9.56 -1.11
CA GLU A 28 9.76 -8.50 -0.13
C GLU A 28 9.84 -7.16 -0.85
N VAL A 29 9.04 -6.18 -0.39
CA VAL A 29 8.98 -4.86 -0.99
C VAL A 29 9.61 -3.86 -0.02
N ASP A 30 10.79 -3.38 -0.35
CA ASP A 30 11.60 -2.56 0.53
C ASP A 30 11.83 -1.15 0.00
N TYR A 31 11.81 -0.18 0.89
CA TYR A 31 12.31 1.17 0.66
C TYR A 31 13.85 1.24 0.73
N ASP A 32 14.45 0.49 1.65
CA ASP A 32 15.89 0.34 1.80
C ASP A 32 16.26 -1.15 1.89
N PRO A 33 16.53 -1.79 0.75
CA PRO A 33 16.92 -3.20 0.71
C PRO A 33 18.14 -3.55 1.56
N ASN A 34 19.08 -2.61 1.73
CA ASN A 34 20.28 -2.85 2.53
C ASN A 34 19.99 -2.92 4.03
N ALA A 35 18.98 -2.20 4.49
CA ALA A 35 18.53 -2.22 5.87
C ALA A 35 17.67 -3.44 6.21
N ASN A 36 17.09 -4.13 5.21
CA ASN A 36 16.12 -5.21 5.42
C ASN A 36 16.50 -6.48 4.64
N TYR A 37 16.14 -6.58 3.38
CA TYR A 37 16.31 -7.80 2.56
C TYR A 37 17.72 -8.37 2.61
N MET A 38 18.75 -7.52 2.47
CA MET A 38 20.14 -7.94 2.46
C MET A 38 20.67 -8.43 3.82
N LEU A 39 20.00 -8.07 4.91
CA LEU A 39 20.31 -8.57 6.24
C LEU A 39 19.76 -9.98 6.50
N GLY A 40 18.77 -10.38 5.71
CA GLY A 40 18.10 -11.69 5.75
C GLY A 40 16.63 -11.56 5.41
N HIS A 41 16.13 -12.47 4.59
CA HIS A 41 14.75 -12.53 4.10
C HIS A 41 14.20 -13.94 4.17
N ALA A 42 12.90 -14.14 3.98
CA ALA A 42 12.30 -15.48 3.94
C ALA A 42 12.87 -16.27 2.74
N PRO A 43 13.19 -17.57 2.90
CA PRO A 43 13.81 -18.35 1.83
C PRO A 43 13.01 -18.32 0.53
N GLY A 44 13.70 -18.18 -0.62
CA GLY A 44 13.08 -18.14 -1.95
C GLY A 44 12.34 -16.85 -2.29
N THR A 45 12.38 -15.84 -1.41
CA THR A 45 11.78 -14.53 -1.66
C THR A 45 12.56 -13.72 -2.67
N VAL A 46 11.86 -13.06 -3.59
CA VAL A 46 12.45 -12.06 -4.48
C VAL A 46 12.36 -10.66 -3.86
N LEU A 47 13.29 -9.79 -4.21
CA LEU A 47 13.26 -8.38 -3.84
C LEU A 47 12.52 -7.57 -4.89
N PHE A 48 11.62 -6.67 -4.43
CA PHE A 48 11.17 -5.51 -5.18
C PHE A 48 11.65 -4.25 -4.46
N ASP A 49 12.62 -3.57 -5.04
CA ASP A 49 13.03 -2.23 -4.58
C ASP A 49 11.91 -1.23 -4.91
N TRP A 50 11.28 -0.66 -3.87
CA TRP A 50 10.15 0.23 -4.07
C TRP A 50 10.48 1.43 -4.96
N LYS A 51 11.70 1.98 -4.85
CA LYS A 51 12.13 3.15 -5.63
C LYS A 51 12.43 2.82 -7.10
N GLN A 52 13.03 1.62 -7.33
CA GLN A 52 13.55 1.26 -8.64
C GLN A 52 12.60 0.38 -9.45
N ASP A 53 11.84 -0.50 -8.76
CA ASP A 53 11.01 -1.50 -9.42
C ASP A 53 9.53 -1.13 -9.44
N ILE A 54 9.03 -0.42 -8.41
CA ILE A 54 7.59 -0.13 -8.27
C ILE A 54 7.24 1.31 -8.71
N ASN A 55 8.21 2.20 -8.76
CA ASN A 55 8.06 3.56 -9.26
C ASN A 55 8.93 3.80 -10.49
N ASP A 56 8.52 4.76 -11.32
CA ASP A 56 9.38 5.34 -12.34
C ASP A 56 10.27 6.41 -11.71
N PRO A 57 11.60 6.22 -11.69
CA PRO A 57 12.51 7.13 -10.99
C PRO A 57 12.64 8.52 -11.65
N ILE A 58 12.20 8.67 -12.90
CA ILE A 58 12.27 9.95 -13.64
C ILE A 58 10.98 10.73 -13.46
N SER A 59 9.83 10.12 -13.76
CA SER A 59 8.54 10.81 -13.71
C SER A 59 7.92 10.80 -12.31
N ARG A 60 8.46 10.01 -11.39
CA ARG A 60 7.88 9.79 -10.05
C ARG A 60 6.46 9.17 -10.09
N ASN A 61 6.05 8.65 -11.23
CA ASN A 61 4.83 7.90 -11.38
C ASN A 61 5.02 6.45 -10.86
N ILE A 62 3.94 5.70 -10.69
CA ILE A 62 4.05 4.24 -10.56
C ILE A 62 4.64 3.67 -11.85
N LEU A 63 5.21 2.45 -11.78
CA LEU A 63 5.73 1.77 -12.98
C LEU A 63 4.63 1.64 -14.04
N SER A 64 5.01 1.61 -15.33
CA SER A 64 4.06 1.46 -16.42
C SER A 64 3.50 0.03 -16.48
N ARG A 65 2.46 -0.17 -17.28
CA ARG A 65 1.88 -1.50 -17.55
C ARG A 65 2.94 -2.47 -18.06
N GLU A 66 3.73 -2.03 -19.05
CA GLU A 66 4.78 -2.82 -19.68
C GLU A 66 5.92 -3.12 -18.69
N ALA A 67 6.27 -2.15 -17.84
CA ALA A 67 7.25 -2.34 -16.79
C ALA A 67 6.75 -3.33 -15.73
N SER A 68 5.45 -3.30 -15.39
CA SER A 68 4.82 -4.27 -14.48
C SER A 68 4.88 -5.70 -15.04
N GLU A 69 4.54 -5.88 -16.32
CA GLU A 69 4.69 -7.19 -16.99
C GLU A 69 6.14 -7.68 -16.95
N LYS A 70 7.07 -6.81 -17.32
CA LYS A 70 8.49 -7.15 -17.37
C LYS A 70 9.03 -7.54 -15.99
N LEU A 71 8.67 -6.79 -14.95
CA LEU A 71 9.06 -7.05 -13.56
C LEU A 71 8.56 -8.42 -13.11
N LEU A 72 7.26 -8.68 -13.25
CA LEU A 72 6.64 -9.90 -12.78
C LEU A 72 7.11 -11.13 -13.59
N ARG A 73 7.22 -11.01 -14.93
CA ARG A 73 7.78 -12.09 -15.78
C ARG A 73 9.22 -12.43 -15.41
N LYS A 74 10.06 -11.43 -15.11
CA LYS A 74 11.46 -11.63 -14.71
C LYS A 74 11.60 -12.52 -13.48
N VAL A 75 10.66 -12.44 -12.56
CA VAL A 75 10.66 -13.25 -11.33
C VAL A 75 9.76 -14.49 -11.43
N GLY A 76 9.42 -14.91 -12.65
CA GLY A 76 8.72 -16.16 -12.90
C GLY A 76 7.23 -16.15 -12.58
N VAL A 77 6.59 -14.97 -12.58
CA VAL A 77 5.16 -14.85 -12.32
C VAL A 77 4.34 -15.09 -13.59
N ASN A 78 3.36 -15.97 -13.50
CA ASN A 78 2.35 -16.28 -14.51
C ASN A 78 0.99 -15.69 -14.14
N ASP A 79 0.01 -15.77 -15.04
CA ASP A 79 -1.36 -15.29 -14.79
C ASP A 79 -2.09 -16.03 -13.66
N ASP A 80 -1.65 -17.25 -13.33
CA ASP A 80 -2.19 -18.13 -12.28
C ASP A 80 -1.29 -18.24 -11.04
N THR A 81 -0.18 -17.52 -11.00
CA THR A 81 0.72 -17.52 -9.84
C THR A 81 0.09 -16.76 -8.67
N ILE A 82 0.18 -17.30 -7.48
CA ILE A 82 -0.14 -16.58 -6.24
C ILE A 82 1.07 -15.71 -5.87
N LEU A 83 0.91 -14.40 -5.92
CA LEU A 83 1.95 -13.44 -5.52
C LEU A 83 1.72 -12.96 -4.10
N VAL A 84 2.61 -13.31 -3.18
CA VAL A 84 2.54 -12.86 -1.78
C VAL A 84 3.56 -11.76 -1.56
N LEU A 85 3.09 -10.61 -1.10
CA LEU A 85 3.92 -9.45 -0.80
C LEU A 85 4.06 -9.26 0.70
N TYR A 86 5.24 -8.88 1.15
CA TYR A 86 5.48 -8.44 2.51
C TYR A 86 6.61 -7.40 2.53
N GLY A 87 6.82 -6.74 3.66
CA GLY A 87 7.89 -5.78 3.85
C GLY A 87 7.97 -5.32 5.30
N ASP A 88 8.80 -4.34 5.55
CA ASP A 88 8.88 -3.63 6.82
C ASP A 88 7.78 -2.56 6.98
N PHE A 89 7.91 -1.71 8.00
CA PHE A 89 6.94 -0.64 8.32
C PHE A 89 5.48 -1.13 8.30
N ASN A 90 5.22 -2.34 8.85
CA ASN A 90 3.91 -2.98 8.85
C ASN A 90 3.27 -3.06 7.44
N ASN A 91 4.06 -3.46 6.44
CA ASN A 91 3.64 -3.69 5.06
C ASN A 91 3.20 -2.45 4.26
N TRP A 92 3.51 -1.21 4.66
CA TRP A 92 2.99 -0.10 3.87
C TRP A 92 3.52 -0.06 2.42
N PHE A 93 4.81 -0.42 2.18
CA PHE A 93 5.37 -0.52 0.83
C PHE A 93 4.84 -1.74 0.08
N ALA A 94 4.64 -2.86 0.76
CA ALA A 94 3.99 -4.05 0.20
C ALA A 94 2.54 -3.76 -0.20
N ALA A 95 1.79 -3.00 0.61
CA ALA A 95 0.43 -2.56 0.28
C ALA A 95 0.41 -1.61 -0.94
N PHE A 96 1.44 -0.78 -1.11
CA PHE A 96 1.58 0.05 -2.32
C PHE A 96 1.81 -0.82 -3.57
N ALA A 97 2.72 -1.80 -3.52
CA ALA A 97 2.93 -2.73 -4.62
C ALA A 97 1.68 -3.56 -4.93
N PHE A 98 0.95 -4.01 -3.89
CA PHE A 98 -0.34 -4.67 -4.03
C PHE A 98 -1.33 -3.80 -4.81
N TRP A 99 -1.47 -2.53 -4.44
CA TRP A 99 -2.34 -1.58 -5.13
C TRP A 99 -1.93 -1.37 -6.59
N VAL A 100 -0.63 -1.24 -6.87
CA VAL A 100 -0.10 -1.09 -8.24
C VAL A 100 -0.40 -2.32 -9.09
N PHE A 101 -0.20 -3.54 -8.56
CA PHE A 101 -0.50 -4.76 -9.31
C PHE A 101 -2.00 -4.95 -9.51
N LYS A 102 -2.85 -4.57 -8.54
CA LYS A 102 -4.32 -4.52 -8.73
C LYS A 102 -4.71 -3.48 -9.78
N TYR A 103 -4.04 -2.35 -9.85
CA TYR A 103 -4.27 -1.31 -10.86
C TYR A 103 -4.07 -1.83 -12.29
N TYR A 104 -3.15 -2.78 -12.49
CA TYR A 104 -2.91 -3.46 -13.76
C TYR A 104 -3.53 -4.86 -13.85
N GLY A 105 -4.53 -5.16 -13.01
CA GLY A 105 -5.38 -6.33 -13.13
C GLY A 105 -4.80 -7.64 -12.63
N TYR A 106 -3.72 -7.64 -11.83
CA TYR A 106 -3.21 -8.88 -11.25
C TYR A 106 -4.24 -9.51 -10.30
N LYS A 107 -4.60 -10.76 -10.56
CA LYS A 107 -5.75 -11.40 -9.89
C LYS A 107 -5.42 -11.86 -8.47
N ASP A 108 -4.41 -12.70 -8.30
CA ASP A 108 -4.10 -13.35 -7.02
C ASP A 108 -2.85 -12.78 -6.36
N VAL A 109 -2.94 -11.50 -5.97
CA VAL A 109 -1.94 -10.86 -5.12
C VAL A 109 -2.46 -10.80 -3.68
N ARG A 110 -1.59 -11.15 -2.73
CA ARG A 110 -1.90 -11.24 -1.30
C ARG A 110 -0.86 -10.50 -0.47
N LEU A 111 -1.23 -10.10 0.75
CA LEU A 111 -0.28 -9.60 1.75
C LEU A 111 -0.03 -10.67 2.83
N MET A 112 1.22 -10.78 3.28
CA MET A 112 1.54 -11.53 4.50
C MET A 112 1.19 -10.69 5.72
N ASN A 113 0.23 -11.12 6.52
CA ASN A 113 -0.28 -10.40 7.69
C ASN A 113 0.80 -10.27 8.77
N GLY A 114 1.10 -9.02 9.16
CA GLY A 114 2.19 -8.71 10.10
C GLY A 114 3.54 -8.45 9.42
N GLY A 115 3.68 -8.80 8.14
CA GLY A 115 4.86 -8.53 7.33
C GLY A 115 6.16 -9.07 7.93
N ARG A 116 7.27 -8.38 7.61
CA ARG A 116 8.61 -8.71 8.11
C ARG A 116 8.67 -8.73 9.63
N LYS A 117 8.00 -7.80 10.30
CA LYS A 117 7.99 -7.70 11.76
C LYS A 117 7.55 -9.01 12.42
N LYS A 118 6.41 -9.55 12.01
CA LYS A 118 5.86 -10.79 12.56
C LYS A 118 6.71 -12.00 12.21
N TRP A 119 7.23 -12.07 10.98
CA TRP A 119 8.13 -13.13 10.54
C TRP A 119 9.36 -13.25 11.46
N LEU A 120 9.98 -12.10 11.78
CA LEU A 120 11.13 -12.03 12.69
C LEU A 120 10.76 -12.35 14.15
N GLN A 121 9.62 -11.89 14.64
CA GLN A 121 9.16 -12.15 16.01
C GLN A 121 8.84 -13.62 16.28
N GLU A 122 8.48 -14.36 15.24
CA GLU A 122 8.20 -15.79 15.32
C GLU A 122 9.44 -16.64 15.07
N ASP A 123 10.64 -16.03 15.01
CA ASP A 123 11.92 -16.69 14.72
C ASP A 123 11.88 -17.59 13.48
N ARG A 124 11.11 -17.19 12.45
CA ARG A 124 10.97 -17.97 11.23
C ARG A 124 12.24 -17.95 10.38
N PRO A 125 12.43 -18.95 9.50
CA PRO A 125 13.66 -19.11 8.74
C PRO A 125 14.04 -17.84 7.95
N LEU A 126 15.32 -17.49 7.99
CA LEU A 126 15.92 -16.43 7.20
C LEU A 126 17.07 -16.96 6.36
N THR A 127 17.26 -16.42 5.18
CA THR A 127 18.43 -16.61 4.34
C THR A 127 18.97 -15.29 3.81
N LYS A 128 20.23 -15.30 3.38
CA LYS A 128 20.85 -14.23 2.58
C LYS A 128 21.08 -14.65 1.14
N ASP A 129 20.66 -15.85 0.79
CA ASP A 129 20.82 -16.40 -0.56
C ASP A 129 19.88 -15.69 -1.52
N ILE A 130 20.43 -14.98 -2.49
CA ILE A 130 19.68 -14.29 -3.53
C ILE A 130 19.51 -15.26 -4.69
N GLN A 131 18.27 -15.63 -4.98
CA GLN A 131 18.01 -16.44 -6.17
C GLN A 131 18.26 -15.60 -7.43
N SER A 132 19.26 -16.03 -8.21
CA SER A 132 19.78 -15.26 -9.33
C SER A 132 18.90 -15.26 -10.58
N SER A 133 18.01 -16.26 -10.73
CA SER A 133 17.13 -16.35 -11.91
C SER A 133 15.90 -17.22 -11.64
N TYR A 134 14.83 -16.89 -12.35
CA TYR A 134 13.62 -17.69 -12.48
C TYR A 134 13.37 -17.98 -13.97
N PRO A 135 12.71 -19.08 -14.35
CA PRO A 135 12.12 -19.20 -15.68
C PRO A 135 11.21 -17.99 -15.93
N THR A 136 11.33 -17.39 -17.10
CA THR A 136 10.51 -16.23 -17.46
C THR A 136 9.03 -16.59 -17.40
N GLY A 137 8.25 -15.84 -16.62
CA GLY A 137 6.81 -16.00 -16.52
C GLY A 137 6.06 -15.46 -17.75
N ASN A 138 4.74 -15.64 -17.74
CA ASN A 138 3.87 -15.23 -18.86
C ASN A 138 2.78 -14.22 -18.46
N PHE A 139 2.85 -13.62 -17.26
CA PHE A 139 1.87 -12.64 -16.79
C PHE A 139 1.58 -11.57 -17.85
N THR A 140 0.31 -11.25 -18.03
CA THR A 140 -0.15 -10.18 -18.93
C THR A 140 -0.96 -9.15 -18.17
N ALA A 141 -0.45 -7.93 -18.12
CA ALA A 141 -1.11 -6.82 -17.44
C ALA A 141 -2.31 -6.29 -18.25
N SER A 142 -3.40 -6.04 -17.55
CA SER A 142 -4.59 -5.40 -18.13
C SER A 142 -4.40 -3.89 -18.29
N GLU A 143 -5.33 -3.24 -18.98
CA GLU A 143 -5.46 -1.79 -18.93
C GLU A 143 -5.70 -1.34 -17.48
N ALA A 144 -5.23 -0.13 -17.18
CA ALA A 144 -5.30 0.46 -15.85
C ALA A 144 -6.74 0.59 -15.33
N ASP A 145 -7.00 0.06 -14.13
CA ASP A 145 -8.30 0.24 -13.45
C ASP A 145 -8.40 1.65 -12.85
N LYS A 146 -9.02 2.55 -13.61
CA LYS A 146 -9.24 3.96 -13.21
C LYS A 146 -10.15 4.12 -11.98
N ASN A 147 -10.80 3.04 -11.51
CA ASN A 147 -11.68 3.11 -10.35
C ASN A 147 -10.94 3.06 -9.01
N ILE A 148 -9.64 2.75 -9.00
CA ILE A 148 -8.86 2.62 -7.77
C ILE A 148 -7.76 3.69 -7.60
N ARG A 149 -7.59 4.57 -8.60
CA ARG A 149 -6.62 5.68 -8.56
C ARG A 149 -7.32 6.99 -8.92
N VAL A 150 -6.93 8.09 -8.26
CA VAL A 150 -7.35 9.45 -8.60
C VAL A 150 -6.13 10.37 -8.68
N PHE A 151 -6.28 11.45 -9.45
CA PHE A 151 -5.29 12.47 -9.68
C PHE A 151 -5.73 13.81 -9.07
N LEU A 152 -4.83 14.79 -9.08
CA LEU A 152 -5.06 16.11 -8.50
C LEU A 152 -6.40 16.75 -8.90
N ASN A 153 -6.79 16.68 -10.17
CA ASN A 153 -8.02 17.29 -10.65
C ASN A 153 -9.27 16.58 -10.09
N ASP A 154 -9.23 15.24 -10.00
CA ASP A 154 -10.32 14.46 -9.41
C ASP A 154 -10.54 14.83 -7.94
N VAL A 155 -9.45 15.06 -7.20
CA VAL A 155 -9.52 15.49 -5.80
C VAL A 155 -10.08 16.92 -5.70
N LYS A 156 -9.66 17.83 -6.59
CA LYS A 156 -10.23 19.21 -6.64
C LYS A 156 -11.73 19.20 -6.89
N GLU A 157 -12.21 18.39 -7.81
CA GLU A 157 -13.63 18.21 -8.08
C GLU A 157 -14.37 17.61 -6.89
N ALA A 158 -13.74 16.67 -6.18
CA ALA A 158 -14.33 16.03 -5.02
C ALA A 158 -14.58 16.99 -3.85
N LEU A 159 -13.84 18.10 -3.72
CA LEU A 159 -13.97 19.01 -2.58
C LEU A 159 -15.39 19.55 -2.36
N SER A 160 -16.11 19.85 -3.45
CA SER A 160 -17.50 20.34 -3.37
C SER A 160 -18.50 19.28 -2.89
N HIS A 161 -18.10 18.00 -2.90
CA HIS A 161 -18.93 16.85 -2.55
C HIS A 161 -18.48 16.13 -1.26
N ILE A 162 -17.43 16.64 -0.59
CA ILE A 162 -17.00 16.11 0.71
C ILE A 162 -18.15 16.20 1.70
N LYS A 163 -18.39 15.12 2.43
CA LYS A 163 -19.54 14.89 3.34
C LYS A 163 -20.90 14.70 2.66
N ALA A 164 -21.07 15.05 1.38
CA ALA A 164 -22.34 14.89 0.66
C ALA A 164 -22.39 13.63 -0.25
N GLY A 165 -21.54 12.63 -0.03
CA GLY A 165 -21.44 11.41 -0.84
C GLY A 165 -20.00 10.99 -1.12
N LYS A 166 -19.04 11.86 -0.75
CA LYS A 166 -17.60 11.55 -0.79
C LYS A 166 -16.97 11.68 0.58
N GLY A 167 -15.97 10.83 0.86
CA GLY A 167 -15.14 10.91 2.05
C GLY A 167 -13.68 11.07 1.64
N LEU A 168 -12.96 11.94 2.34
CA LEU A 168 -11.53 12.14 2.16
C LEU A 168 -10.83 11.78 3.45
N VAL A 169 -9.86 10.86 3.40
CA VAL A 169 -9.11 10.42 4.58
C VAL A 169 -7.62 10.72 4.42
N ASP A 170 -7.11 11.54 5.34
CA ASP A 170 -5.68 11.78 5.52
C ASP A 170 -5.15 10.76 6.53
N VAL A 171 -4.25 9.91 6.07
CA VAL A 171 -3.73 8.81 6.89
C VAL A 171 -2.37 9.13 7.53
N ARG A 172 -1.91 10.38 7.42
CA ARG A 172 -0.69 10.88 8.04
C ARG A 172 -0.88 11.04 9.56
N SER A 173 0.21 11.27 10.26
CA SER A 173 0.16 11.58 11.69
C SER A 173 -0.64 12.86 11.97
N PRO A 174 -1.21 13.03 13.20
CA PRO A 174 -1.89 14.27 13.59
C PRO A 174 -1.02 15.52 13.41
N LYS A 175 0.29 15.42 13.68
CA LYS A 175 1.22 16.53 13.51
C LYS A 175 1.44 16.95 12.06
N GLU A 176 1.46 15.98 11.12
CA GLU A 176 1.49 16.27 9.69
C GLU A 176 0.15 16.90 9.25
N PHE A 177 -0.97 16.39 9.77
CA PHE A 177 -2.31 16.87 9.44
C PHE A 177 -2.53 18.33 9.87
N THR A 178 -2.14 18.71 11.08
CA THR A 178 -2.22 20.09 11.57
C THR A 178 -1.17 21.02 10.97
N GLY A 179 -0.14 20.46 10.28
CA GLY A 179 0.96 21.23 9.74
C GLY A 179 2.01 21.63 10.76
N GLU A 180 2.00 21.00 11.95
CA GLU A 180 3.07 21.16 12.95
C GLU A 180 4.40 20.65 12.43
N ILE A 181 4.39 19.54 11.66
CA ILE A 181 5.53 19.01 10.93
C ILE A 181 5.20 18.82 9.44
N LEU A 182 6.20 18.91 8.58
CA LEU A 182 6.03 18.72 7.13
C LEU A 182 6.22 17.28 6.70
N ALA A 183 7.07 16.52 7.41
CA ALA A 183 7.35 15.11 7.15
C ALA A 183 7.77 14.41 8.46
N PRO A 184 7.62 13.07 8.54
CA PRO A 184 8.18 12.31 9.65
C PRO A 184 9.71 12.46 9.69
N PRO A 185 10.34 12.54 10.88
CA PRO A 185 11.78 12.71 11.02
C PRO A 185 12.59 11.60 10.35
N GLU A 186 12.13 10.37 10.42
CA GLU A 186 12.75 9.18 9.83
C GLU A 186 12.65 9.12 8.32
N TYR A 187 11.84 10.00 7.70
CA TYR A 187 11.61 10.04 6.27
C TYR A 187 11.47 11.48 5.76
N PRO A 188 12.55 12.29 5.78
CA PRO A 188 12.49 13.73 5.53
C PRO A 188 12.39 14.11 4.06
N THR A 189 12.57 13.16 3.14
CA THR A 189 12.49 13.42 1.69
C THR A 189 11.06 13.46 1.19
N GLU A 190 10.83 14.06 0.01
CA GLU A 190 9.52 14.14 -0.64
C GLU A 190 8.42 14.77 0.23
N HIS A 191 8.68 15.96 0.75
CA HIS A 191 7.68 16.72 1.52
C HIS A 191 7.17 17.95 0.75
N ALA A 192 6.04 18.49 1.20
CA ALA A 192 5.50 19.76 0.70
C ALA A 192 6.11 20.94 1.46
N GLN A 193 6.14 22.10 0.80
CA GLN A 193 6.57 23.37 1.42
C GLN A 193 5.54 23.91 2.43
N ARG A 194 4.25 23.54 2.26
CA ARG A 194 3.17 24.01 3.11
C ARG A 194 2.67 22.89 4.02
N GLY A 195 2.48 23.18 5.31
CA GLY A 195 1.89 22.27 6.28
C GLY A 195 0.37 22.41 6.33
N GLY A 196 -0.32 21.35 6.80
CA GLY A 196 -1.77 21.27 6.91
C GLY A 196 -2.34 20.05 6.15
N HIS A 197 -3.62 20.14 5.76
CA HIS A 197 -4.32 19.04 5.09
C HIS A 197 -5.28 19.55 4.01
N ILE A 198 -5.80 18.63 3.19
CA ILE A 198 -6.82 18.92 2.18
C ILE A 198 -8.14 19.24 2.90
N PRO A 199 -8.84 20.34 2.56
CA PRO A 199 -10.06 20.74 3.24
C PRO A 199 -11.11 19.64 3.35
N GLY A 200 -11.67 19.50 4.56
CA GLY A 200 -12.72 18.51 4.86
C GLY A 200 -12.23 17.07 5.02
N ALA A 201 -10.93 16.80 4.97
CA ALA A 201 -10.39 15.48 5.22
C ALA A 201 -10.56 15.06 6.69
N ALA A 202 -10.89 13.78 6.92
CA ALA A 202 -10.80 13.16 8.23
C ALA A 202 -9.39 12.65 8.48
N ASN A 203 -8.79 12.99 9.62
CA ASN A 203 -7.51 12.39 10.01
C ASN A 203 -7.71 11.05 10.70
N ILE A 204 -7.18 10.00 10.07
CA ILE A 204 -7.17 8.63 10.60
C ILE A 204 -5.79 8.04 10.28
N PRO A 205 -4.82 8.13 11.18
CA PRO A 205 -3.48 7.60 10.96
C PRO A 205 -3.50 6.12 10.57
N TRP A 206 -2.80 5.78 9.50
CA TRP A 206 -2.75 4.42 8.95
C TRP A 206 -2.36 3.36 10.00
N SER A 207 -1.45 3.73 10.92
CA SER A 207 -0.97 2.83 11.97
C SER A 207 -2.06 2.38 12.95
N GLN A 208 -3.16 3.11 13.05
CA GLN A 208 -4.29 2.69 13.88
C GLN A 208 -5.03 1.45 13.34
N ALA A 209 -4.78 1.06 12.10
CA ALA A 209 -5.39 -0.13 11.50
C ALA A 209 -4.65 -1.44 11.80
N VAL A 210 -3.49 -1.38 12.46
CA VAL A 210 -2.68 -2.55 12.81
C VAL A 210 -2.49 -2.67 14.31
N ASN A 211 -2.13 -3.88 14.76
CA ASN A 211 -1.73 -4.15 16.13
C ASN A 211 -0.26 -3.76 16.32
N ASP A 212 0.03 -2.93 17.31
CA ASP A 212 1.39 -2.48 17.59
C ASP A 212 2.33 -3.61 17.99
N SER A 213 1.81 -4.69 18.55
CA SER A 213 2.59 -5.85 18.99
C SER A 213 3.29 -6.55 17.83
N ASP A 214 2.55 -6.90 16.76
CA ASP A 214 3.04 -7.78 15.71
C ASP A 214 2.80 -7.26 14.28
N GLY A 215 2.19 -6.08 14.12
CA GLY A 215 1.91 -5.48 12.82
C GLY A 215 0.76 -6.12 12.04
N THR A 216 0.03 -7.07 12.63
CA THR A 216 -1.15 -7.66 11.97
C THR A 216 -2.30 -6.67 11.90
N PHE A 217 -3.16 -6.79 10.88
CA PHE A 217 -4.36 -5.96 10.78
C PHE A 217 -5.31 -6.23 11.94
N LYS A 218 -5.97 -5.19 12.44
CA LYS A 218 -7.04 -5.28 13.43
C LYS A 218 -8.25 -5.98 12.84
N SER A 219 -9.08 -6.58 13.69
CA SER A 219 -10.31 -7.24 13.27
C SER A 219 -11.25 -6.30 12.49
N ALA A 220 -12.11 -6.85 11.64
CA ALA A 220 -13.06 -6.06 10.87
C ALA A 220 -13.96 -5.16 11.74
N ASP A 221 -14.32 -5.64 12.95
CA ASP A 221 -15.14 -4.85 13.89
C ASP A 221 -14.38 -3.66 14.48
N GLU A 222 -13.09 -3.82 14.80
CA GLU A 222 -12.23 -2.73 15.27
C GLU A 222 -11.98 -1.72 14.15
N LEU A 223 -11.76 -2.19 12.92
CA LEU A 223 -11.57 -1.33 11.77
C LEU A 223 -12.82 -0.50 11.46
N LYS A 224 -14.02 -1.08 11.51
CA LYS A 224 -15.28 -0.32 11.38
C LYS A 224 -15.41 0.77 12.45
N LYS A 225 -15.12 0.45 13.71
CA LYS A 225 -15.14 1.42 14.81
C LYS A 225 -14.10 2.54 14.63
N LEU A 226 -13.04 2.29 13.87
CA LEU A 226 -12.02 3.28 13.56
C LEU A 226 -12.50 4.27 12.48
N TYR A 227 -13.14 3.79 11.41
CA TYR A 227 -13.44 4.58 10.21
C TYR A 227 -14.84 5.18 10.21
N GLU A 228 -15.88 4.41 10.56
CA GLU A 228 -17.28 4.83 10.39
C GLU A 228 -17.67 6.05 11.25
N PRO A 229 -17.23 6.18 12.52
CA PRO A 229 -17.56 7.37 13.32
C PRO A 229 -16.97 8.68 12.78
N LYS A 230 -15.96 8.57 11.93
CA LYS A 230 -15.33 9.72 11.26
C LYS A 230 -15.91 10.00 9.87
N GLY A 231 -17.01 9.33 9.52
CA GLY A 231 -17.72 9.52 8.27
C GLY A 231 -17.09 8.83 7.06
N ILE A 232 -16.16 7.90 7.29
CA ILE A 232 -15.59 7.02 6.24
C ILE A 232 -16.41 5.74 6.24
N THR A 233 -17.43 5.69 5.38
CA THR A 233 -18.50 4.69 5.37
C THR A 233 -18.68 4.08 3.98
N PRO A 234 -19.21 2.83 3.86
CA PRO A 234 -19.27 2.09 2.60
C PRO A 234 -20.24 2.68 1.54
N ASP A 235 -21.15 3.54 1.93
CA ASP A 235 -22.09 4.23 1.05
C ASP A 235 -21.46 5.40 0.27
N LYS A 236 -20.22 5.77 0.60
CA LYS A 236 -19.50 6.89 -0.01
C LYS A 236 -18.41 6.44 -0.97
N GLU A 237 -18.05 7.33 -1.91
CA GLU A 237 -16.76 7.25 -2.60
C GLU A 237 -15.67 7.79 -1.67
N ILE A 238 -14.72 6.94 -1.29
CA ILE A 238 -13.63 7.29 -0.39
C ILE A 238 -12.34 7.52 -1.16
N ILE A 239 -11.70 8.66 -0.91
CA ILE A 239 -10.36 8.96 -1.41
C ILE A 239 -9.40 8.94 -0.22
N ALA A 240 -8.42 8.06 -0.25
CA ALA A 240 -7.34 8.01 0.73
C ALA A 240 -6.09 8.71 0.19
N TYR A 241 -5.43 9.50 1.04
CA TYR A 241 -4.14 10.11 0.72
C TYR A 241 -3.22 10.14 1.93
N CYS A 242 -1.93 10.20 1.68
CA CYS A 242 -0.92 10.39 2.72
C CYS A 242 0.09 11.48 2.33
N ARG A 243 1.36 11.16 2.27
CA ARG A 243 2.40 12.06 1.77
C ARG A 243 2.71 11.79 0.30
N ILE A 244 2.91 10.51 -0.09
CA ILE A 244 3.32 10.06 -1.43
C ILE A 244 2.59 8.80 -1.92
N GLY A 245 1.50 8.36 -1.27
CA GLY A 245 0.64 7.26 -1.73
C GLY A 245 0.84 5.91 -1.04
N GLU A 246 1.95 5.66 -0.36
CA GLU A 246 2.29 4.36 0.22
C GLU A 246 1.46 4.01 1.47
N ARG A 247 1.36 4.93 2.43
CA ARG A 247 0.54 4.75 3.64
C ARG A 247 -0.94 4.74 3.32
N SER A 248 -1.35 5.50 2.31
CA SER A 248 -2.75 5.54 1.86
C SER A 248 -3.13 4.29 1.07
N SER A 249 -2.19 3.63 0.38
CA SER A 249 -2.43 2.31 -0.22
C SER A 249 -2.71 1.24 0.84
N HIS A 250 -2.06 1.31 2.00
CA HIS A 250 -2.36 0.45 3.13
C HIS A 250 -3.81 0.67 3.64
N THR A 251 -4.24 1.94 3.80
CA THR A 251 -5.62 2.25 4.17
C THR A 251 -6.62 1.86 3.06
N TRP A 252 -6.26 2.07 1.78
CA TRP A 252 -7.05 1.60 0.64
C TRP A 252 -7.26 0.09 0.69
N PHE A 253 -6.20 -0.70 0.98
CA PHE A 253 -6.30 -2.14 1.16
C PHE A 253 -7.28 -2.50 2.28
N VAL A 254 -7.16 -1.85 3.44
CA VAL A 254 -8.07 -2.07 4.59
C VAL A 254 -9.52 -1.80 4.21
N LEU A 255 -9.81 -0.64 3.65
CA LEU A 255 -11.19 -0.24 3.31
C LEU A 255 -11.76 -1.10 2.18
N LYS A 256 -10.98 -1.30 1.10
CA LYS A 256 -11.44 -2.02 -0.09
C LYS A 256 -11.60 -3.52 0.15
N TYR A 257 -10.60 -4.15 0.77
CA TYR A 257 -10.55 -5.61 0.88
C TYR A 257 -10.95 -6.13 2.26
N LEU A 258 -10.48 -5.55 3.34
CA LEU A 258 -10.82 -6.07 4.66
C LEU A 258 -12.23 -5.67 5.07
N LEU A 259 -12.66 -4.44 4.75
CA LEU A 259 -14.02 -3.96 5.05
C LEU A 259 -15.01 -4.10 3.88
N GLY A 260 -14.54 -4.34 2.65
CA GLY A 260 -15.39 -4.55 1.48
C GLY A 260 -16.07 -3.28 0.94
N TYR A 261 -15.50 -2.09 1.19
CA TYR A 261 -16.07 -0.85 0.67
C TYR A 261 -15.98 -0.82 -0.87
N PRO A 262 -17.09 -0.57 -1.58
CA PRO A 262 -17.12 -0.71 -3.03
C PRO A 262 -16.27 0.36 -3.76
N ASN A 263 -16.29 1.59 -3.27
CA ASN A 263 -15.74 2.77 -3.96
C ASN A 263 -14.60 3.40 -3.15
N VAL A 264 -13.41 2.81 -3.20
CA VAL A 264 -12.21 3.34 -2.52
C VAL A 264 -11.12 3.59 -3.54
N LYS A 265 -10.54 4.79 -3.52
CA LYS A 265 -9.50 5.23 -4.44
C LYS A 265 -8.28 5.74 -3.67
N ASN A 266 -7.10 5.51 -4.22
CA ASN A 266 -5.86 6.06 -3.70
C ASN A 266 -5.45 7.31 -4.51
N TYR A 267 -5.17 8.41 -3.83
CA TYR A 267 -4.54 9.58 -4.40
C TYR A 267 -3.04 9.53 -4.09
N ASP A 268 -2.26 8.99 -5.00
CA ASP A 268 -0.83 8.76 -4.78
C ASP A 268 0.03 10.02 -4.93
N GLY A 269 -0.41 11.05 -5.66
CA GLY A 269 0.21 12.38 -5.62
C GLY A 269 0.20 12.98 -4.21
N SER A 270 -0.86 12.73 -3.46
CA SER A 270 -0.95 12.97 -2.01
C SER A 270 -0.56 14.39 -1.58
N TRP A 271 -0.06 14.53 -0.35
CA TRP A 271 0.30 15.84 0.20
C TRP A 271 1.51 16.48 -0.50
N THR A 272 2.45 15.67 -1.00
CA THR A 272 3.60 16.19 -1.75
C THR A 272 3.16 16.92 -3.02
N GLU A 273 2.16 16.40 -3.73
CA GLU A 273 1.59 17.13 -4.88
C GLU A 273 0.69 18.28 -4.41
N TRP A 274 -0.30 18.01 -3.56
CA TRP A 274 -1.29 19.00 -3.14
C TRP A 274 -0.68 20.21 -2.43
N GLY A 275 0.21 19.96 -1.47
CA GLY A 275 0.83 20.99 -0.64
C GLY A 275 1.83 21.87 -1.37
N ASN A 276 2.41 21.39 -2.49
CA ASN A 276 3.31 22.17 -3.33
C ASN A 276 2.60 22.96 -4.44
N MET A 277 1.35 22.62 -4.78
CA MET A 277 0.62 23.35 -5.81
C MET A 277 0.19 24.72 -5.31
N ILE A 278 0.55 25.76 -6.08
CA ILE A 278 0.16 27.17 -5.80
C ILE A 278 -1.37 27.27 -5.81
N ALA A 279 -1.92 28.02 -4.87
CA ALA A 279 -3.35 28.31 -4.70
C ALA A 279 -4.25 27.12 -4.36
N ASN A 280 -3.73 25.90 -4.18
CA ASN A 280 -4.55 24.83 -3.62
C ASN A 280 -4.99 25.19 -2.18
N PRO A 281 -6.28 24.99 -1.84
CA PRO A 281 -6.77 25.28 -0.49
C PRO A 281 -6.18 24.32 0.53
N ILE A 282 -5.94 24.81 1.74
CA ILE A 282 -5.36 24.08 2.87
C ILE A 282 -6.10 24.43 4.13
N GLU A 283 -6.39 23.44 4.99
CA GLU A 283 -6.80 23.61 6.38
C GLU A 283 -5.65 23.19 7.33
N LYS A 284 -5.67 23.72 8.57
CA LYS A 284 -4.72 23.42 9.64
C LYS A 284 -5.45 23.06 10.92
#